data_4763aa5b9075b15260470709f1c4523c
#
_entry.id   4763aa5b9075b15260470709f1c4523c
#
_cell.length_a   1.000
_cell.length_b   1.000
_cell.length_c   1.000
_cell.angle_alpha   90.00
_cell.angle_beta   90.00
_cell.angle_gamma   90.00
#
_symmetry.space_group_name_H-M   'P 1'
#
loop_
_entity.id
_entity.type
_entity.pdbx_description
1 polymer ?
#
loop_
_entity_poly.entity_id
_entity_poly.type
_entity_poly.pdbx_seq_one_letter_code
_entity_poly.pdbx_strand_id
1 'polypeptide(L)'
;MEPLGKYTLIGEGARGSLAKQLISKFDLSKDREPQKFGLGIKELWQVKPENHKQGLVQHSFGWPLGMKTGGGSFLYHLEDNLVAVGFVVHLNYKNPYLYPFEEFQRFKTHPAIRGTFEGGKRLTYGARAITEGGYQSVPKLTFPGGALIGCSAGFVNVPRIKGSHNAVLSGMLAAEKLADAMAAGRAHDEVIEIENGWRDSAIGQDLKRVRNVKPLWSKLGTVAGVALGSLDMWTNQLFGFSFFGTLKHGKTDAQALEPASMHKPIAYPRPDGVLTFDRLSSVFLSNTNHEENEPVHLKVKDMALQKSSELDVYAGPSTRYCPAGVYEWVEKDGEDVFVINAQNCFHCKTCDIKDPNQNINWVPPQGGEGPVYPNM
;
A
#
# COMPACT_ATOMS: atom_id res chain seq x y z
N MET A 1 13.83 -27.46 3.71
CA MET A 1 13.28 -27.74 5.07
C MET A 1 11.78 -27.51 4.99
N GLU A 2 10.98 -28.46 5.39
CA GLU A 2 9.51 -28.36 5.38
C GLU A 2 9.04 -28.23 6.85
N PRO A 3 8.65 -27.02 7.29
CA PRO A 3 8.20 -26.84 8.67
C PRO A 3 6.82 -27.47 8.85
N LEU A 4 6.69 -28.36 9.80
CA LEU A 4 5.43 -29.00 10.16
C LEU A 4 4.83 -28.30 11.38
N GLY A 5 3.60 -27.80 11.25
CA GLY A 5 2.85 -27.16 12.33
C GLY A 5 1.41 -27.64 12.37
N LYS A 6 0.77 -27.58 13.54
CA LYS A 6 -0.66 -27.89 13.67
C LYS A 6 -1.53 -26.83 12.99
N TYR A 7 -1.10 -25.57 13.02
CA TYR A 7 -1.73 -24.42 12.38
C TYR A 7 -0.68 -23.42 11.88
N THR A 8 -1.04 -22.64 10.87
CA THR A 8 -0.18 -21.60 10.30
C THR A 8 -0.88 -20.24 10.35
N LEU A 9 -0.22 -19.23 10.89
CA LEU A 9 -0.69 -17.84 10.86
C LEU A 9 0.03 -17.08 9.74
N ILE A 10 -0.75 -16.44 8.86
CA ILE A 10 -0.24 -15.73 7.68
C ILE A 10 -0.21 -14.22 7.97
N GLY A 11 1.00 -13.69 8.22
CA GLY A 11 1.27 -12.30 8.56
C GLY A 11 2.15 -11.58 7.53
N GLU A 12 2.01 -11.86 6.22
CA GLU A 12 2.88 -11.33 5.14
C GLU A 12 2.69 -9.84 4.83
N GLY A 13 1.77 -9.17 5.50
CA GLY A 13 1.42 -7.77 5.21
C GLY A 13 0.55 -7.59 3.97
N ALA A 14 0.50 -6.35 3.47
CA ALA A 14 -0.33 -6.01 2.31
C ALA A 14 0.08 -6.80 1.07
N ARG A 15 -0.89 -7.42 0.39
CA ARG A 15 -0.69 -8.17 -0.85
C ARG A 15 0.38 -9.27 -0.71
N GLY A 16 0.32 -10.08 0.34
CA GLY A 16 1.22 -11.21 0.56
C GLY A 16 1.10 -12.26 -0.56
N SER A 17 2.23 -12.88 -0.94
CA SER A 17 2.25 -13.86 -2.04
C SER A 17 1.47 -15.13 -1.69
N LEU A 18 1.72 -15.69 -0.50
CA LEU A 18 0.98 -16.86 0.00
C LEU A 18 -0.46 -16.48 0.37
N ALA A 19 -0.67 -15.32 0.99
CA ALA A 19 -2.00 -14.81 1.31
C ALA A 19 -2.90 -14.74 0.08
N LYS A 20 -2.40 -14.24 -1.07
CA LYS A 20 -3.16 -14.21 -2.34
C LYS A 20 -3.59 -15.61 -2.79
N GLN A 21 -2.67 -16.58 -2.70
CA GLN A 21 -2.95 -17.97 -3.10
C GLN A 21 -4.00 -18.61 -2.20
N LEU A 22 -3.89 -18.41 -0.88
CA LEU A 22 -4.85 -18.94 0.10
C LEU A 22 -6.22 -18.29 -0.02
N ILE A 23 -6.28 -16.97 -0.21
CA ILE A 23 -7.53 -16.24 -0.47
C ILE A 23 -8.24 -16.80 -1.71
N SER A 24 -7.50 -17.06 -2.79
CA SER A 24 -8.05 -17.66 -4.02
C SER A 24 -8.43 -19.13 -3.81
N LYS A 25 -7.55 -19.94 -3.20
CA LYS A 25 -7.76 -21.38 -3.01
C LYS A 25 -8.99 -21.70 -2.16
N PHE A 26 -9.23 -20.92 -1.11
CA PHE A 26 -10.32 -21.13 -0.16
C PHE A 26 -11.49 -20.15 -0.35
N ASP A 27 -11.50 -19.38 -1.44
CA ASP A 27 -12.53 -18.37 -1.76
C ASP A 27 -12.84 -17.41 -0.59
N LEU A 28 -11.80 -17.00 0.13
CA LEU A 28 -11.94 -16.20 1.35
C LEU A 28 -12.50 -14.79 1.09
N SER A 29 -12.48 -14.32 -0.15
CA SER A 29 -13.04 -13.03 -0.56
C SER A 29 -14.51 -13.10 -0.98
N LYS A 30 -15.14 -14.26 -0.91
CA LYS A 30 -16.56 -14.42 -1.25
C LYS A 30 -17.42 -13.47 -0.40
N ASP A 31 -18.33 -12.76 -1.06
CA ASP A 31 -19.25 -11.79 -0.45
C ASP A 31 -18.54 -10.63 0.28
N ARG A 32 -17.27 -10.34 -0.09
CA ARG A 32 -16.50 -9.20 0.39
C ARG A 32 -16.29 -8.17 -0.73
N GLU A 33 -16.14 -6.92 -0.33
CA GLU A 33 -15.74 -5.88 -1.27
C GLU A 33 -14.25 -6.04 -1.66
N PRO A 34 -13.84 -5.64 -2.87
CA PRO A 34 -12.45 -5.71 -3.26
C PRO A 34 -11.56 -4.90 -2.33
N GLN A 35 -10.40 -5.45 -1.97
CA GLN A 35 -9.41 -4.72 -1.19
C GLN A 35 -8.95 -3.49 -1.96
N LYS A 36 -8.71 -2.40 -1.22
CA LYS A 36 -8.15 -1.16 -1.73
C LYS A 36 -6.77 -0.96 -1.16
N PHE A 37 -5.92 -0.28 -1.93
CA PHE A 37 -4.54 -0.07 -1.54
C PHE A 37 -4.11 1.38 -1.72
N GLY A 38 -3.12 1.78 -0.94
CA GLY A 38 -2.34 2.99 -1.14
C GLY A 38 -0.88 2.63 -1.33
N LEU A 39 -0.15 3.42 -2.10
CA LEU A 39 1.30 3.38 -2.16
C LEU A 39 1.85 4.43 -1.21
N GLY A 40 2.48 4.00 -0.13
CA GLY A 40 3.24 4.87 0.77
C GLY A 40 4.70 4.94 0.32
N ILE A 41 5.19 6.14 0.09
CA ILE A 41 6.59 6.44 -0.22
C ILE A 41 7.16 7.20 0.97
N LYS A 42 8.37 6.87 1.42
CA LYS A 42 8.97 7.40 2.63
C LYS A 42 10.44 7.74 2.43
N GLU A 43 10.88 8.82 3.06
CA GLU A 43 12.29 9.17 3.24
C GLU A 43 12.58 9.43 4.71
N LEU A 44 13.82 9.15 5.11
CA LEU A 44 14.40 9.58 6.39
C LEU A 44 15.44 10.65 6.11
N TRP A 45 15.36 11.75 6.86
CA TRP A 45 16.26 12.89 6.74
C TRP A 45 16.95 13.19 8.06
N GLN A 46 18.25 13.51 7.99
CA GLN A 46 18.95 14.22 9.02
C GLN A 46 18.76 15.71 8.75
N VAL A 47 18.06 16.41 9.61
CA VAL A 47 17.77 17.83 9.45
C VAL A 47 18.65 18.67 10.37
N LYS A 48 18.72 19.99 10.12
CA LYS A 48 19.43 20.90 11.00
C LYS A 48 18.71 21.02 12.36
N PRO A 49 19.44 21.17 13.48
CA PRO A 49 18.85 21.29 14.81
C PRO A 49 17.79 22.41 14.89
N GLU A 50 18.05 23.55 14.22
CA GLU A 50 17.12 24.70 14.19
C GLU A 50 15.79 24.41 13.47
N ASN A 51 15.77 23.42 12.57
CA ASN A 51 14.58 22.97 11.83
C ASN A 51 13.89 21.76 12.50
N HIS A 52 14.46 21.23 13.59
CA HIS A 52 13.97 20.05 14.28
C HIS A 52 13.06 20.42 15.48
N LYS A 53 12.01 19.61 15.67
CA LYS A 53 11.09 19.74 16.81
C LYS A 53 10.71 18.35 17.30
N GLN A 54 11.59 17.71 18.09
CA GLN A 54 11.39 16.35 18.56
C GLN A 54 9.98 16.09 19.09
N GLY A 55 9.35 15.00 18.67
CA GLY A 55 7.99 14.62 19.03
C GLY A 55 6.88 15.31 18.21
N LEU A 56 7.22 16.27 17.31
CA LEU A 56 6.23 16.84 16.40
C LEU A 56 5.74 15.76 15.42
N VAL A 57 4.43 15.58 15.37
CA VAL A 57 3.72 14.71 14.42
C VAL A 57 2.78 15.58 13.59
N GLN A 58 2.97 15.57 12.28
CA GLN A 58 2.17 16.32 11.34
C GLN A 58 1.59 15.41 10.26
N HIS A 59 0.29 15.57 9.98
CA HIS A 59 -0.40 14.91 8.88
C HIS A 59 -1.04 15.94 7.95
N SER A 60 -1.09 15.64 6.67
CA SER A 60 -1.81 16.45 5.69
C SER A 60 -2.45 15.59 4.62
N PHE A 61 -3.37 16.17 3.85
CA PHE A 61 -3.98 15.56 2.67
C PHE A 61 -4.27 16.64 1.62
N GLY A 62 -4.51 16.21 0.37
CA GLY A 62 -4.79 17.10 -0.75
C GLY A 62 -3.54 17.36 -1.59
N TRP A 63 -3.07 18.62 -1.68
CA TRP A 63 -1.93 18.97 -2.51
C TRP A 63 -0.69 18.11 -2.22
N PRO A 64 0.08 17.67 -3.26
CA PRO A 64 0.01 18.02 -4.67
C PRO A 64 -1.02 17.23 -5.49
N LEU A 65 -1.72 16.28 -4.89
CA LEU A 65 -2.74 15.49 -5.57
C LEU A 65 -3.93 16.36 -5.95
N GLY A 66 -4.50 16.08 -7.13
CA GLY A 66 -5.74 16.72 -7.54
C GLY A 66 -6.94 16.27 -6.68
N MET A 67 -8.03 17.04 -6.73
CA MET A 67 -9.23 16.83 -5.90
C MET A 67 -9.89 15.46 -6.06
N LYS A 68 -9.62 14.74 -7.18
CA LYS A 68 -10.18 13.41 -7.48
C LYS A 68 -9.26 12.24 -7.09
N THR A 69 -8.03 12.54 -6.67
CA THR A 69 -7.05 11.53 -6.24
C THR A 69 -6.87 11.63 -4.74
N GLY A 70 -7.19 10.57 -4.03
CA GLY A 70 -6.99 10.50 -2.58
C GLY A 70 -5.53 10.24 -2.22
N GLY A 71 -5.17 10.67 -1.04
CA GLY A 71 -3.84 10.47 -0.48
C GLY A 71 -3.54 11.48 0.63
N GLY A 72 -2.37 11.36 1.21
CA GLY A 72 -1.96 12.24 2.30
C GLY A 72 -0.52 12.03 2.68
N SER A 73 -0.08 12.75 3.70
CA SER A 73 1.31 12.71 4.15
C SER A 73 1.41 12.54 5.65
N PHE A 74 2.59 12.11 6.07
CA PHE A 74 3.04 12.21 7.44
C PHE A 74 4.44 12.82 7.49
N LEU A 75 4.72 13.52 8.59
CA LEU A 75 6.03 14.07 8.90
C LEU A 75 6.22 13.94 10.41
N TYR A 76 7.24 13.16 10.81
CA TYR A 76 7.52 12.84 12.20
C TYR A 76 8.94 13.26 12.56
N HIS A 77 9.07 14.13 13.57
CA HIS A 77 10.36 14.49 14.12
C HIS A 77 10.73 13.48 15.23
N LEU A 78 11.72 12.65 14.92
CA LEU A 78 12.22 11.57 15.77
C LEU A 78 13.31 12.10 16.70
N GLU A 79 14.09 11.20 17.33
CA GLU A 79 15.31 11.52 18.06
C GLU A 79 16.43 11.95 17.10
N ASP A 80 17.52 12.49 17.63
CA ASP A 80 18.80 12.78 16.93
C ASP A 80 18.66 13.63 15.65
N ASN A 81 17.76 14.61 15.67
CA ASN A 81 17.45 15.47 14.51
C ASN A 81 17.02 14.68 13.26
N LEU A 82 16.45 13.49 13.45
CA LEU A 82 15.88 12.70 12.35
C LEU A 82 14.44 13.11 12.10
N VAL A 83 14.08 13.19 10.82
CA VAL A 83 12.70 13.41 10.36
C VAL A 83 12.32 12.34 9.36
N ALA A 84 11.27 11.58 9.69
CA ALA A 84 10.63 10.68 8.76
C ALA A 84 9.50 11.41 8.04
N VAL A 85 9.58 11.46 6.72
CA VAL A 85 8.54 12.05 5.86
C VAL A 85 8.02 11.00 4.88
N GLY A 86 6.70 10.92 4.74
CA GLY A 86 6.09 10.02 3.77
C GLY A 86 4.86 10.61 3.13
N PHE A 87 4.55 10.05 1.96
CA PHE A 87 3.42 10.46 1.15
C PHE A 87 2.71 9.22 0.62
N VAL A 88 1.40 9.17 0.81
CA VAL A 88 0.55 8.06 0.38
C VAL A 88 -0.30 8.50 -0.79
N VAL A 89 -0.30 7.72 -1.86
CA VAL A 89 -1.21 7.87 -3.00
C VAL A 89 -2.15 6.69 -3.03
N HIS A 90 -3.46 6.94 -2.98
CA HIS A 90 -4.47 5.90 -3.14
C HIS A 90 -4.40 5.31 -4.55
N LEU A 91 -4.23 3.99 -4.69
CA LEU A 91 -4.03 3.34 -5.98
C LEU A 91 -5.28 3.27 -6.87
N ASN A 92 -6.44 3.72 -6.39
CA ASN A 92 -7.65 3.84 -7.19
C ASN A 92 -7.68 5.10 -8.09
N TYR A 93 -6.56 5.80 -8.27
CA TYR A 93 -6.48 6.91 -9.22
C TYR A 93 -6.71 6.44 -10.66
N LYS A 94 -7.27 7.35 -11.48
CA LYS A 94 -7.74 7.05 -12.83
C LYS A 94 -6.72 7.37 -13.92
N ASN A 95 -5.96 8.45 -13.74
CA ASN A 95 -5.04 8.97 -14.74
C ASN A 95 -3.74 8.13 -14.81
N PRO A 96 -3.46 7.42 -15.93
CA PRO A 96 -2.24 6.62 -16.08
C PRO A 96 -0.95 7.44 -16.11
N TYR A 97 -1.06 8.75 -16.32
CA TYR A 97 0.10 9.66 -16.29
C TYR A 97 0.47 10.14 -14.89
N LEU A 98 -0.32 9.78 -13.86
CA LEU A 98 0.05 10.11 -12.47
C LEU A 98 1.27 9.31 -12.05
N TYR A 99 2.26 10.03 -11.49
CA TYR A 99 3.53 9.47 -11.07
C TYR A 99 3.70 9.66 -9.55
N PRO A 100 3.38 8.64 -8.72
CA PRO A 100 3.38 8.77 -7.27
C PRO A 100 4.71 9.26 -6.68
N PHE A 101 5.84 8.82 -7.25
CA PHE A 101 7.16 9.30 -6.83
C PHE A 101 7.31 10.81 -7.02
N GLU A 102 6.95 11.33 -8.18
CA GLU A 102 7.04 12.76 -8.48
C GLU A 102 6.05 13.59 -7.65
N GLU A 103 4.87 13.05 -7.34
CA GLU A 103 3.94 13.71 -6.41
C GLU A 103 4.55 13.85 -5.02
N PHE A 104 5.29 12.83 -4.54
CA PHE A 104 6.03 12.93 -3.29
C PHE A 104 7.17 13.94 -3.36
N GLN A 105 7.91 14.02 -4.48
CA GLN A 105 8.94 15.05 -4.66
C GLN A 105 8.32 16.46 -4.61
N ARG A 106 7.21 16.68 -5.32
CA ARG A 106 6.46 17.94 -5.28
C ARG A 106 5.99 18.29 -3.87
N PHE A 107 5.48 17.31 -3.11
CA PHE A 107 5.02 17.52 -1.73
C PHE A 107 6.10 18.19 -0.87
N LYS A 108 7.35 17.78 -0.99
CA LYS A 108 8.45 18.36 -0.20
C LYS A 108 8.71 19.84 -0.49
N THR A 109 8.31 20.33 -1.66
CA THR A 109 8.49 21.75 -2.04
C THR A 109 7.44 22.69 -1.48
N HIS A 110 6.39 22.17 -0.81
CA HIS A 110 5.34 23.02 -0.24
C HIS A 110 5.92 23.99 0.81
N PRO A 111 5.53 25.30 0.79
CA PRO A 111 6.10 26.30 1.71
C PRO A 111 6.02 25.93 3.20
N ALA A 112 4.97 25.25 3.64
CA ALA A 112 4.82 24.79 5.03
C ALA A 112 5.67 23.57 5.38
N ILE A 113 6.31 22.93 4.41
CA ILE A 113 7.04 21.65 4.58
C ILE A 113 8.54 21.84 4.32
N ARG A 114 8.87 22.53 3.23
CA ARG A 114 10.24 22.65 2.71
C ARG A 114 11.27 23.08 3.76
N GLY A 115 10.91 24.04 4.63
CA GLY A 115 11.81 24.58 5.64
C GLY A 115 12.34 23.55 6.61
N THR A 116 11.61 22.44 6.83
CA THR A 116 12.10 21.32 7.66
C THR A 116 13.35 20.69 7.05
N PHE A 117 13.45 20.59 5.74
CA PHE A 117 14.49 19.85 5.02
C PHE A 117 15.62 20.73 4.51
N GLU A 118 15.50 22.05 4.51
CA GLU A 118 16.52 22.98 3.98
C GLU A 118 17.85 22.83 4.74
N GLY A 119 18.89 22.50 3.96
CA GLY A 119 20.24 22.22 4.48
C GLY A 119 20.37 20.87 5.22
N GLY A 120 19.34 20.04 5.19
CA GLY A 120 19.38 18.67 5.69
C GLY A 120 19.97 17.68 4.67
N LYS A 121 20.11 16.43 5.09
CA LYS A 121 20.62 15.31 4.28
C LYS A 121 19.61 14.17 4.29
N ARG A 122 19.23 13.69 3.10
CA ARG A 122 18.43 12.47 2.93
C ARG A 122 19.28 11.23 3.21
N LEU A 123 18.79 10.34 4.07
CA LEU A 123 19.52 9.15 4.53
C LEU A 123 19.01 7.87 3.87
N THR A 124 17.69 7.68 3.83
CA THR A 124 17.08 6.47 3.28
C THR A 124 15.86 6.80 2.45
N TYR A 125 15.46 5.86 1.62
CA TYR A 125 14.29 5.93 0.77
C TYR A 125 13.64 4.56 0.67
N GLY A 126 12.31 4.52 0.63
CA GLY A 126 11.58 3.28 0.40
C GLY A 126 10.10 3.51 0.12
N ALA A 127 9.43 2.45 -0.30
CA ALA A 127 7.99 2.49 -0.48
C ALA A 127 7.35 1.13 -0.20
N ARG A 128 6.07 1.15 0.19
CA ARG A 128 5.28 -0.05 0.43
C ARG A 128 3.82 0.19 0.14
N ALA A 129 3.15 -0.83 -0.41
CA ALA A 129 1.70 -0.83 -0.48
C ALA A 129 1.11 -1.05 0.92
N ILE A 130 0.04 -0.35 1.22
CA ILE A 130 -0.78 -0.50 2.43
C ILE A 130 -2.21 -0.83 2.05
N THR A 131 -2.91 -1.60 2.88
CA THR A 131 -4.33 -1.92 2.68
C THR A 131 -5.22 -0.76 3.11
N GLU A 132 -6.26 -0.45 2.33
CA GLU A 132 -7.16 0.68 2.58
C GLU A 132 -8.65 0.32 2.41
N GLY A 133 -8.97 -0.97 2.20
CA GLY A 133 -10.35 -1.41 1.99
C GLY A 133 -11.24 -1.31 3.23
N GLY A 134 -10.65 -1.45 4.42
CA GLY A 134 -11.37 -1.36 5.68
C GLY A 134 -12.33 -2.54 5.91
N TYR A 135 -13.31 -2.34 6.81
CA TYR A 135 -14.21 -3.37 7.35
C TYR A 135 -14.86 -4.29 6.31
N GLN A 136 -15.38 -3.73 5.21
CA GLN A 136 -16.11 -4.47 4.19
C GLN A 136 -15.19 -5.29 3.25
N SER A 137 -13.90 -5.02 3.24
CA SER A 137 -12.92 -5.70 2.39
C SER A 137 -12.08 -6.75 3.13
N VAL A 138 -12.28 -6.89 4.44
CA VAL A 138 -11.61 -7.94 5.21
C VAL A 138 -12.14 -9.29 4.74
N PRO A 139 -11.28 -10.20 4.23
CA PRO A 139 -11.68 -11.53 3.80
C PRO A 139 -12.14 -12.38 4.99
N LYS A 140 -12.69 -13.54 4.75
CA LYS A 140 -12.80 -14.57 5.78
C LYS A 140 -11.39 -14.89 6.27
N LEU A 141 -11.17 -14.85 7.57
CA LEU A 141 -9.80 -14.99 8.12
C LEU A 141 -9.31 -16.43 8.12
N THR A 142 -10.22 -17.38 8.35
CA THR A 142 -9.90 -18.77 8.65
C THR A 142 -10.04 -19.68 7.45
N PHE A 143 -9.19 -20.69 7.41
CA PHE A 143 -9.21 -21.80 6.48
C PHE A 143 -8.66 -23.07 7.19
N PRO A 144 -8.89 -24.27 6.67
CA PRO A 144 -8.35 -25.48 7.29
C PRO A 144 -6.82 -25.40 7.46
N GLY A 145 -6.37 -25.51 8.71
CA GLY A 145 -4.94 -25.44 9.08
C GLY A 145 -4.37 -24.05 9.28
N GLY A 146 -5.18 -22.95 9.23
CA GLY A 146 -4.60 -21.64 9.48
C GLY A 146 -5.54 -20.43 9.44
N ALA A 147 -4.94 -19.24 9.59
CA ALA A 147 -5.66 -17.97 9.51
C ALA A 147 -4.79 -16.82 9.00
N LEU A 148 -5.46 -15.81 8.41
CA LEU A 148 -4.86 -14.52 8.04
C LEU A 148 -4.86 -13.58 9.23
N ILE A 149 -3.74 -12.87 9.46
CA ILE A 149 -3.60 -11.88 10.52
C ILE A 149 -3.02 -10.56 10.00
N GLY A 150 -3.18 -9.49 10.75
CA GLY A 150 -2.60 -8.19 10.44
C GLY A 150 -3.03 -7.63 9.08
N CYS A 151 -2.07 -7.04 8.37
CA CYS A 151 -2.32 -6.46 7.04
C CYS A 151 -2.49 -7.49 5.93
N SER A 152 -2.24 -8.78 6.16
CA SER A 152 -2.66 -9.84 5.23
C SER A 152 -4.19 -9.93 5.14
N ALA A 153 -4.90 -9.63 6.25
CA ALA A 153 -6.34 -9.48 6.29
C ALA A 153 -6.84 -8.06 5.96
N GLY A 154 -5.99 -7.05 6.08
CA GLY A 154 -6.34 -5.66 5.74
C GLY A 154 -6.87 -4.82 6.90
N PHE A 155 -6.38 -5.01 8.10
CA PHE A 155 -6.86 -4.36 9.34
C PHE A 155 -6.39 -2.91 9.54
N VAL A 156 -6.15 -2.14 8.47
CA VAL A 156 -5.74 -0.73 8.57
C VAL A 156 -6.95 0.17 8.80
N ASN A 157 -6.87 1.03 9.81
CA ASN A 157 -7.81 2.13 10.01
C ASN A 157 -7.36 3.32 9.16
N VAL A 158 -8.02 3.55 8.03
CA VAL A 158 -7.61 4.52 6.99
C VAL A 158 -7.59 5.96 7.53
N PRO A 159 -8.63 6.50 8.18
CA PRO A 159 -8.59 7.86 8.71
C PRO A 159 -7.49 8.11 9.77
N ARG A 160 -7.15 7.10 10.54
CA ARG A 160 -6.04 7.18 11.51
C ARG A 160 -4.67 7.00 10.86
N ILE A 161 -4.62 6.47 9.64
CA ILE A 161 -3.36 6.09 8.95
C ILE A 161 -2.58 5.08 9.81
N LYS A 162 -3.25 4.21 10.54
CA LYS A 162 -2.66 3.28 11.50
C LYS A 162 -3.29 1.89 11.36
N GLY A 163 -2.44 0.86 11.42
CA GLY A 163 -2.84 -0.54 11.37
C GLY A 163 -2.13 -1.43 12.41
N SER A 164 -1.04 -0.94 13.02
CA SER A 164 -0.20 -1.74 13.92
C SER A 164 -0.96 -2.27 15.13
N HIS A 165 -1.82 -1.44 15.75
CA HIS A 165 -2.65 -1.87 16.89
C HIS A 165 -3.60 -3.01 16.51
N ASN A 166 -4.29 -2.90 15.37
CA ASN A 166 -5.18 -3.96 14.89
C ASN A 166 -4.40 -5.22 14.45
N ALA A 167 -3.20 -5.05 13.90
CA ALA A 167 -2.34 -6.18 13.56
C ALA A 167 -1.93 -6.98 14.80
N VAL A 168 -1.51 -6.29 15.87
CA VAL A 168 -1.17 -6.92 17.16
C VAL A 168 -2.39 -7.62 17.76
N LEU A 169 -3.53 -6.92 17.85
CA LEU A 169 -4.77 -7.50 18.38
C LEU A 169 -5.23 -8.73 17.59
N SER A 170 -5.07 -8.74 16.28
CA SER A 170 -5.44 -9.90 15.45
C SER A 170 -4.54 -11.11 15.72
N GLY A 171 -3.25 -10.86 15.93
CA GLY A 171 -2.30 -11.91 16.33
C GLY A 171 -2.64 -12.49 17.71
N MET A 172 -2.98 -11.64 18.67
CA MET A 172 -3.40 -12.06 20.02
C MET A 172 -4.68 -12.91 19.95
N LEU A 173 -5.73 -12.42 19.28
CA LEU A 173 -6.98 -13.17 19.10
C LEU A 173 -6.75 -14.54 18.46
N ALA A 174 -5.96 -14.58 17.38
CA ALA A 174 -5.65 -15.82 16.70
C ALA A 174 -4.88 -16.79 17.61
N ALA A 175 -3.87 -16.30 18.34
CA ALA A 175 -3.07 -17.11 19.25
C ALA A 175 -3.92 -17.71 20.40
N GLU A 176 -4.79 -16.92 21.01
CA GLU A 176 -5.71 -17.38 22.08
C GLU A 176 -6.65 -18.48 21.57
N LYS A 177 -7.32 -18.26 20.42
CA LYS A 177 -8.25 -19.25 19.84
C LYS A 177 -7.55 -20.52 19.37
N LEU A 178 -6.33 -20.42 18.84
CA LEU A 178 -5.52 -21.58 18.48
C LEU A 178 -5.05 -22.36 19.72
N ALA A 179 -4.68 -21.68 20.80
CA ALA A 179 -4.30 -22.32 22.05
C ALA A 179 -5.48 -23.13 22.63
N ASP A 180 -6.69 -22.55 22.66
CA ASP A 180 -7.91 -23.22 23.09
C ASP A 180 -8.20 -24.46 22.22
N ALA A 181 -8.10 -24.34 20.90
CA ALA A 181 -8.31 -25.44 19.96
C ALA A 181 -7.30 -26.58 20.19
N MET A 182 -6.02 -26.24 20.34
CA MET A 182 -4.96 -27.21 20.60
C MET A 182 -5.11 -27.91 21.97
N ALA A 183 -5.54 -27.18 23.01
CA ALA A 183 -5.83 -27.74 24.32
C ALA A 183 -7.02 -28.71 24.27
N ALA A 184 -7.98 -28.47 23.36
CA ALA A 184 -9.09 -29.38 23.08
C ALA A 184 -8.69 -30.57 22.15
N GLY A 185 -7.40 -30.75 21.84
CA GLY A 185 -6.90 -31.83 21.01
C GLY A 185 -7.10 -31.63 19.50
N ARG A 186 -7.54 -30.46 19.06
CA ARG A 186 -7.74 -30.14 17.62
C ARG A 186 -6.41 -29.83 16.92
N ALA A 187 -6.35 -30.15 15.64
CA ALA A 187 -5.22 -29.84 14.77
C ALA A 187 -5.66 -29.86 13.30
N HIS A 188 -5.09 -29.00 12.46
CA HIS A 188 -5.29 -28.93 11.01
C HIS A 188 -6.70 -28.61 10.52
N ASP A 189 -7.66 -28.44 11.40
CA ASP A 189 -9.02 -28.04 11.09
C ASP A 189 -9.17 -26.51 10.96
N GLU A 190 -10.36 -26.05 10.67
CA GLU A 190 -10.67 -24.63 10.64
C GLU A 190 -11.10 -24.14 12.03
N VAL A 191 -10.33 -23.20 12.60
CA VAL A 191 -10.67 -22.56 13.89
C VAL A 191 -11.57 -21.35 13.63
N ILE A 192 -12.85 -21.62 13.35
CA ILE A 192 -13.85 -20.61 12.98
C ILE A 192 -14.08 -19.56 14.09
N GLU A 193 -13.69 -19.86 15.32
CA GLU A 193 -13.76 -18.96 16.47
C GLU A 193 -12.95 -17.69 16.26
N ILE A 194 -11.89 -17.72 15.43
CA ILE A 194 -11.12 -16.54 15.05
C ILE A 194 -11.96 -15.64 14.15
N GLU A 195 -12.63 -16.21 13.13
CA GLU A 195 -13.51 -15.44 12.22
C GLU A 195 -14.68 -14.82 12.97
N ASN A 196 -15.33 -15.57 13.83
CA ASN A 196 -16.48 -15.09 14.60
C ASN A 196 -16.07 -14.02 15.62
N GLY A 197 -14.89 -14.14 16.24
CA GLY A 197 -14.44 -13.26 17.30
C GLY A 197 -13.98 -11.89 16.83
N TRP A 198 -13.37 -11.74 15.66
CA TRP A 198 -12.74 -10.48 15.28
C TRP A 198 -13.75 -9.35 15.04
N ARG A 199 -14.95 -9.66 14.51
CA ARG A 199 -15.97 -8.65 14.17
C ARG A 199 -16.55 -7.96 15.38
N ASP A 200 -16.67 -8.68 16.49
CA ASP A 200 -17.18 -8.17 17.77
C ASP A 200 -16.08 -7.62 18.68
N SER A 201 -14.82 -7.89 18.33
CA SER A 201 -13.64 -7.39 19.04
C SER A 201 -13.40 -5.88 18.80
N ALA A 202 -12.41 -5.34 19.51
CA ALA A 202 -11.94 -3.98 19.32
C ALA A 202 -11.52 -3.69 17.86
N ILE A 203 -10.99 -4.69 17.11
CA ILE A 203 -10.64 -4.56 15.69
C ILE A 203 -11.87 -4.29 14.85
N GLY A 204 -12.91 -5.12 15.00
CA GLY A 204 -14.15 -4.98 14.25
C GLY A 204 -14.85 -3.65 14.55
N GLN A 205 -14.89 -3.26 15.82
CA GLN A 205 -15.46 -1.96 16.22
C GLN A 205 -14.69 -0.77 15.66
N ASP A 206 -13.36 -0.79 15.72
CA ASP A 206 -12.50 0.27 15.17
C ASP A 206 -12.71 0.46 13.67
N LEU A 207 -12.72 -0.63 12.91
CA LEU A 207 -12.92 -0.59 11.46
C LEU A 207 -14.36 -0.26 11.05
N LYS A 208 -15.36 -0.76 11.80
CA LYS A 208 -16.78 -0.51 11.51
C LYS A 208 -17.16 0.96 11.64
N ARG A 209 -16.56 1.67 12.61
CA ARG A 209 -16.79 3.11 12.82
C ARG A 209 -16.37 3.97 11.63
N VAL A 210 -15.33 3.56 10.92
CA VAL A 210 -14.73 4.35 9.82
C VAL A 210 -15.01 3.76 8.43
N ARG A 211 -15.84 2.74 8.33
CA ARG A 211 -16.04 1.90 7.12
C ARG A 211 -16.40 2.68 5.85
N ASN A 212 -17.06 3.82 5.98
CA ASN A 212 -17.54 4.62 4.85
C ASN A 212 -16.59 5.73 4.39
N VAL A 213 -15.53 6.04 5.16
CA VAL A 213 -14.60 7.12 4.80
C VAL A 213 -13.93 6.87 3.46
N LYS A 214 -13.34 5.67 3.25
CA LYS A 214 -12.68 5.34 2.00
C LYS A 214 -13.63 5.27 0.79
N PRO A 215 -14.81 4.64 0.85
CA PRO A 215 -15.79 4.68 -0.25
C PRO A 215 -16.26 6.08 -0.61
N LEU A 216 -16.55 6.93 0.38
CA LEU A 216 -16.99 8.31 0.16
C LEU A 216 -15.87 9.14 -0.48
N TRP A 217 -14.64 9.04 0.03
CA TRP A 217 -13.49 9.72 -0.57
C TRP A 217 -13.26 9.29 -2.02
N SER A 218 -13.32 7.99 -2.28
CA SER A 218 -13.10 7.46 -3.63
C SER A 218 -14.17 7.88 -4.64
N LYS A 219 -15.43 8.05 -4.21
CA LYS A 219 -16.56 8.39 -5.09
C LYS A 219 -16.73 9.90 -5.27
N LEU A 220 -16.54 10.68 -4.21
CA LEU A 220 -16.87 12.11 -4.17
C LEU A 220 -15.62 13.02 -4.20
N GLY A 221 -14.42 12.44 -4.20
CA GLY A 221 -13.17 13.18 -4.16
C GLY A 221 -12.84 13.71 -2.76
N THR A 222 -11.79 14.53 -2.69
CA THR A 222 -11.18 14.90 -1.39
C THR A 222 -12.10 15.76 -0.54
N VAL A 223 -12.69 16.84 -1.07
CA VAL A 223 -13.48 17.77 -0.23
C VAL A 223 -14.80 17.13 0.23
N ALA A 224 -15.67 16.77 -0.71
CA ALA A 224 -16.99 16.24 -0.36
C ALA A 224 -16.90 14.87 0.31
N GLY A 225 -15.99 14.01 -0.17
CA GLY A 225 -15.80 12.67 0.38
C GLY A 225 -15.26 12.68 1.81
N VAL A 226 -14.28 13.55 2.11
CA VAL A 226 -13.74 13.68 3.47
C VAL A 226 -14.76 14.32 4.40
N ALA A 227 -15.46 15.37 3.97
CA ALA A 227 -16.49 16.04 4.79
C ALA A 227 -17.62 15.06 5.18
N LEU A 228 -18.21 14.35 4.20
CA LEU A 228 -19.28 13.39 4.46
C LEU A 228 -18.76 12.16 5.21
N GLY A 229 -17.55 11.70 4.91
CA GLY A 229 -16.91 10.60 5.64
C GLY A 229 -16.64 10.94 7.10
N SER A 230 -16.22 12.17 7.39
CA SER A 230 -16.04 12.66 8.75
C SER A 230 -17.38 12.75 9.49
N LEU A 231 -18.43 13.28 8.85
CA LEU A 231 -19.76 13.33 9.44
C LEU A 231 -20.26 11.92 9.80
N ASP A 232 -20.16 10.95 8.86
CA ASP A 232 -20.54 9.57 9.10
C ASP A 232 -19.73 8.91 10.22
N MET A 233 -18.43 9.18 10.27
CA MET A 233 -17.56 8.71 11.36
C MET A 233 -18.00 9.27 12.72
N TRP A 234 -18.33 10.56 12.80
CA TRP A 234 -18.82 11.18 14.03
C TRP A 234 -20.18 10.64 14.47
N THR A 235 -21.13 10.44 13.55
CA THR A 235 -22.42 9.83 13.90
C THR A 235 -22.28 8.37 14.36
N ASN A 236 -21.39 7.60 13.75
CA ASN A 236 -21.05 6.27 14.24
C ASN A 236 -20.41 6.30 15.63
N GLN A 237 -19.52 7.27 15.91
CA GLN A 237 -18.82 7.36 17.19
C GLN A 237 -19.74 7.79 18.30
N LEU A 238 -20.62 8.78 18.07
CA LEU A 238 -21.47 9.38 19.11
C LEU A 238 -22.80 8.63 19.31
N PHE A 239 -23.37 8.12 18.22
CA PHE A 239 -24.73 7.59 18.23
C PHE A 239 -24.82 6.13 17.78
N GLY A 240 -23.73 5.53 17.36
CA GLY A 240 -23.68 4.12 16.94
C GLY A 240 -24.32 3.80 15.58
N PHE A 241 -24.70 4.82 14.79
CA PHE A 241 -25.35 4.60 13.50
C PHE A 241 -24.64 5.33 12.34
N SER A 242 -24.89 4.87 11.12
CA SER A 242 -24.45 5.50 9.88
C SER A 242 -25.64 5.83 9.00
N PHE A 243 -25.66 7.02 8.43
CA PHE A 243 -26.66 7.42 7.42
C PHE A 243 -26.55 6.63 6.12
N PHE A 244 -25.38 6.07 5.82
CA PHE A 244 -25.07 5.39 4.56
C PHE A 244 -25.09 3.87 4.67
N GLY A 245 -25.31 3.31 5.87
CA GLY A 245 -25.15 1.88 6.10
C GLY A 245 -23.67 1.46 5.91
N THR A 246 -23.40 0.50 5.04
CA THR A 246 -22.05 0.10 4.62
C THR A 246 -21.91 0.27 3.12
N LEU A 247 -21.14 1.26 2.69
CA LEU A 247 -20.93 1.58 1.28
C LEU A 247 -19.96 0.58 0.63
N LYS A 248 -20.21 0.30 -0.65
CA LYS A 248 -19.38 -0.57 -1.48
C LYS A 248 -18.26 0.22 -2.16
N HIS A 249 -17.09 -0.43 -2.35
CA HIS A 249 -15.99 0.08 -3.15
C HIS A 249 -16.24 -0.09 -4.65
N GLY A 250 -16.82 -1.22 -5.05
CA GLY A 250 -17.10 -1.59 -6.43
C GLY A 250 -15.86 -2.09 -7.18
N LYS A 251 -15.16 -1.22 -7.92
CA LYS A 251 -14.00 -1.59 -8.73
C LYS A 251 -12.75 -1.87 -7.89
N THR A 252 -11.86 -2.73 -8.38
CA THR A 252 -10.48 -2.87 -7.87
C THR A 252 -9.64 -1.63 -8.22
N ASP A 253 -8.43 -1.52 -7.68
CA ASP A 253 -7.53 -0.40 -8.01
C ASP A 253 -6.99 -0.48 -9.45
N ALA A 254 -6.77 -1.69 -9.95
CA ALA A 254 -6.44 -1.93 -11.36
C ALA A 254 -7.58 -1.46 -12.29
N GLN A 255 -8.81 -1.89 -12.02
CA GLN A 255 -9.99 -1.54 -12.82
C GLN A 255 -10.37 -0.04 -12.75
N ALA A 256 -9.81 0.70 -11.80
CA ALA A 256 -10.04 2.13 -11.70
C ALA A 256 -9.24 2.94 -12.72
N LEU A 257 -8.16 2.38 -13.28
CA LEU A 257 -7.35 3.06 -14.28
C LEU A 257 -8.15 3.25 -15.57
N GLU A 258 -8.08 4.46 -16.12
CA GLU A 258 -8.76 4.82 -17.38
C GLU A 258 -7.73 4.87 -18.53
N PRO A 259 -8.15 4.65 -19.79
CA PRO A 259 -7.26 4.77 -20.95
C PRO A 259 -6.54 6.12 -21.03
N ALA A 260 -5.30 6.12 -21.48
CA ALA A 260 -4.46 7.32 -21.59
C ALA A 260 -5.08 8.40 -22.47
N SER A 261 -5.85 8.02 -23.50
CA SER A 261 -6.58 8.94 -24.40
C SER A 261 -7.61 9.82 -23.69
N MET A 262 -8.08 9.42 -22.48
CA MET A 262 -9.02 10.18 -21.66
C MET A 262 -8.35 11.23 -20.76
N HIS A 263 -7.02 11.26 -20.76
CA HIS A 263 -6.24 12.09 -19.83
C HIS A 263 -5.16 12.88 -20.57
N LYS A 264 -4.71 13.97 -19.94
CA LYS A 264 -3.53 14.70 -20.40
C LYS A 264 -2.31 14.23 -19.64
N PRO A 265 -1.13 14.12 -20.29
CA PRO A 265 0.14 13.92 -19.61
C PRO A 265 0.37 14.97 -18.52
N ILE A 266 0.96 14.57 -17.41
CA ILE A 266 1.32 15.47 -16.31
C ILE A 266 2.80 15.83 -16.48
N ALA A 267 3.08 17.13 -16.57
CA ALA A 267 4.45 17.61 -16.57
C ALA A 267 4.94 17.77 -15.13
N TYR A 268 5.99 17.08 -14.79
CA TYR A 268 6.66 17.20 -13.50
C TYR A 268 7.92 18.05 -13.61
N PRO A 269 8.23 18.89 -12.61
CA PRO A 269 9.46 19.69 -12.62
C PRO A 269 10.68 18.77 -12.50
N ARG A 270 11.80 19.22 -13.07
CA ARG A 270 13.06 18.51 -12.87
C ARG A 270 13.48 18.61 -11.41
N PRO A 271 14.04 17.54 -10.82
CA PRO A 271 14.55 17.57 -9.45
C PRO A 271 15.70 18.57 -9.31
N ASP A 272 15.77 19.25 -8.15
CA ASP A 272 16.79 20.27 -7.86
C ASP A 272 18.07 19.69 -7.22
N GLY A 273 18.05 18.42 -6.85
CA GLY A 273 19.17 17.74 -6.17
C GLY A 273 19.38 18.16 -4.70
N VAL A 274 18.49 19.00 -4.16
CA VAL A 274 18.58 19.53 -2.80
C VAL A 274 17.39 19.07 -1.94
N LEU A 275 16.17 19.34 -2.38
CA LEU A 275 14.92 18.90 -1.75
C LEU A 275 14.25 17.81 -2.56
N THR A 276 14.42 17.83 -3.86
CA THR A 276 13.84 16.89 -4.80
C THR A 276 14.94 16.14 -5.55
N PHE A 277 14.71 14.87 -5.81
CA PHE A 277 15.72 13.98 -6.37
C PHE A 277 15.12 13.12 -7.47
N ASP A 278 15.96 12.59 -8.35
CA ASP A 278 15.56 11.60 -9.32
C ASP A 278 15.28 10.23 -8.66
N ARG A 279 14.52 9.40 -9.36
CA ARG A 279 14.09 8.11 -8.84
C ARG A 279 15.25 7.14 -8.61
N LEU A 280 16.20 7.04 -9.53
CA LEU A 280 17.30 6.06 -9.43
C LEU A 280 18.26 6.37 -8.28
N SER A 281 18.62 7.64 -8.08
CA SER A 281 19.41 8.05 -6.92
C SER A 281 18.65 7.81 -5.60
N SER A 282 17.31 7.82 -5.65
CA SER A 282 16.49 7.48 -4.49
C SER A 282 16.50 5.97 -4.22
N VAL A 283 16.40 5.14 -5.25
CA VAL A 283 16.48 3.67 -5.12
C VAL A 283 17.81 3.24 -4.51
N PHE A 284 18.91 3.87 -4.87
CA PHE A 284 20.22 3.62 -4.25
C PHE A 284 20.18 3.68 -2.72
N LEU A 285 19.42 4.62 -2.16
CA LEU A 285 19.27 4.79 -0.70
C LEU A 285 18.35 3.74 -0.04
N SER A 286 17.74 2.87 -0.80
CA SER A 286 16.98 1.73 -0.25
C SER A 286 17.87 0.55 0.11
N ASN A 287 19.13 0.57 -0.34
CA ASN A 287 20.08 -0.54 -0.22
C ASN A 287 19.50 -1.88 -0.72
N THR A 288 18.61 -1.81 -1.72
CA THR A 288 18.04 -3.04 -2.29
C THR A 288 19.09 -3.83 -3.05
N ASN A 289 19.08 -5.12 -2.86
CA ASN A 289 19.97 -6.04 -3.55
C ASN A 289 19.27 -7.38 -3.83
N HIS A 290 19.58 -7.99 -4.96
CA HIS A 290 19.12 -9.32 -5.37
C HIS A 290 20.26 -10.07 -6.04
N GLU A 291 20.26 -11.38 -5.94
CA GLU A 291 21.22 -12.23 -6.66
C GLU A 291 20.97 -12.13 -8.17
N GLU A 292 22.04 -11.92 -8.94
CA GLU A 292 21.93 -11.77 -10.40
C GLU A 292 21.47 -13.07 -11.11
N ASN A 293 21.77 -14.22 -10.50
CA ASN A 293 21.50 -15.53 -11.07
C ASN A 293 20.11 -16.08 -10.69
N GLU A 294 19.34 -15.37 -9.85
CA GLU A 294 18.01 -15.85 -9.50
C GLU A 294 16.98 -15.58 -10.61
N PRO A 295 15.94 -16.42 -10.73
CA PRO A 295 14.84 -16.13 -11.64
C PRO A 295 14.12 -14.84 -11.23
N VAL A 296 13.88 -13.94 -12.18
CA VAL A 296 13.16 -12.68 -11.94
C VAL A 296 11.87 -12.95 -11.17
N HIS A 297 11.72 -12.32 -10.01
CA HIS A 297 10.57 -12.48 -9.10
C HIS A 297 9.32 -11.70 -9.54
N LEU A 298 9.43 -10.90 -10.58
CA LEU A 298 8.33 -10.15 -11.20
C LEU A 298 7.85 -10.90 -12.44
N LYS A 299 6.83 -11.75 -12.24
CA LYS A 299 6.36 -12.66 -13.30
C LYS A 299 5.31 -11.96 -14.17
N VAL A 300 5.59 -11.78 -15.45
CA VAL A 300 4.64 -11.33 -16.46
C VAL A 300 3.99 -12.56 -17.10
N LYS A 301 2.66 -12.64 -17.08
CA LYS A 301 1.92 -13.80 -17.59
C LYS A 301 1.90 -13.83 -19.12
N ASP A 302 1.72 -12.67 -19.74
CA ASP A 302 1.63 -12.49 -21.18
C ASP A 302 2.37 -11.21 -21.61
N MET A 303 3.51 -11.37 -22.29
CA MET A 303 4.32 -10.26 -22.76
C MET A 303 3.65 -9.47 -23.91
N ALA A 304 2.81 -10.12 -24.72
CA ALA A 304 2.10 -9.43 -25.80
C ALA A 304 1.07 -8.44 -25.24
N LEU A 305 0.49 -8.74 -24.08
CA LEU A 305 -0.47 -7.86 -23.40
C LEU A 305 0.19 -6.59 -22.83
N GLN A 306 1.49 -6.65 -22.51
CA GLN A 306 2.25 -5.45 -22.12
C GLN A 306 2.31 -4.44 -23.26
N LYS A 307 2.54 -4.88 -24.52
CA LYS A 307 2.54 -3.97 -25.68
C LYS A 307 1.12 -3.51 -26.04
N SER A 308 0.22 -4.46 -26.31
CA SER A 308 -1.09 -4.17 -26.89
C SER A 308 -2.07 -3.45 -25.92
N SER A 309 -1.85 -3.53 -24.62
CA SER A 309 -2.71 -2.90 -23.61
C SER A 309 -1.94 -1.94 -22.72
N GLU A 310 -0.94 -2.42 -21.97
CA GLU A 310 -0.24 -1.61 -20.97
C GLU A 310 0.42 -0.39 -21.62
N LEU A 311 1.11 -0.55 -22.77
CA LEU A 311 1.68 0.55 -23.51
C LEU A 311 0.62 1.27 -24.36
N ASP A 312 -0.03 0.57 -25.28
CA ASP A 312 -0.82 1.19 -26.35
C ASP A 312 -2.12 1.84 -25.85
N VAL A 313 -2.75 1.26 -24.81
CA VAL A 313 -4.00 1.79 -24.23
C VAL A 313 -3.72 2.72 -23.05
N TYR A 314 -2.79 2.34 -22.16
CA TYR A 314 -2.54 3.05 -20.91
C TYR A 314 -1.25 3.85 -20.88
N ALA A 315 -0.51 3.93 -21.99
CA ALA A 315 0.76 4.66 -22.14
C ALA A 315 1.85 4.23 -21.16
N GLY A 316 1.98 2.92 -20.89
CA GLY A 316 3.04 2.36 -20.05
C GLY A 316 3.01 2.82 -18.59
N PRO A 317 1.89 2.67 -17.84
CA PRO A 317 1.76 3.19 -16.48
C PRO A 317 2.73 2.54 -15.49
N SER A 318 3.24 1.35 -15.77
CA SER A 318 4.24 0.68 -14.93
C SER A 318 5.52 1.50 -14.74
N THR A 319 5.91 2.26 -15.77
CA THR A 319 7.06 3.17 -15.70
C THR A 319 6.88 4.29 -14.69
N ARG A 320 5.63 4.60 -14.28
CA ARG A 320 5.27 5.68 -13.36
C ARG A 320 4.79 5.17 -12.01
N TYR A 321 3.91 4.15 -11.96
CA TYR A 321 3.46 3.66 -10.67
C TYR A 321 4.56 2.90 -9.89
N CYS A 322 5.60 2.40 -10.57
CA CYS A 322 6.73 1.77 -9.90
C CYS A 322 7.67 2.82 -9.29
N PRO A 323 7.75 2.93 -7.95
CA PRO A 323 8.61 3.93 -7.31
C PRO A 323 10.09 3.54 -7.32
N ALA A 324 10.44 2.37 -7.89
CA ALA A 324 11.79 1.83 -7.92
C ALA A 324 12.45 1.83 -9.32
N GLY A 325 11.76 2.27 -10.38
CA GLY A 325 12.35 2.26 -11.73
C GLY A 325 12.61 0.86 -12.28
N VAL A 326 11.73 -0.08 -11.92
CA VAL A 326 11.87 -1.48 -12.37
C VAL A 326 11.46 -1.64 -13.81
N TYR A 327 10.43 -0.94 -14.25
CA TYR A 327 9.84 -1.11 -15.58
C TYR A 327 10.20 0.03 -16.49
N GLU A 328 10.63 -0.31 -17.71
CA GLU A 328 10.97 0.64 -18.78
C GLU A 328 10.47 0.16 -20.11
N TRP A 329 10.08 1.09 -20.99
CA TRP A 329 9.89 0.87 -22.39
C TRP A 329 11.07 1.50 -23.13
N VAL A 330 11.81 0.67 -23.87
CA VAL A 330 12.98 1.10 -24.65
C VAL A 330 12.76 0.74 -26.11
N GLU A 331 13.11 1.65 -27.01
CA GLU A 331 13.13 1.37 -28.43
C GLU A 331 14.41 0.58 -28.77
N LYS A 332 14.25 -0.58 -29.37
CA LYS A 332 15.35 -1.40 -29.86
C LYS A 332 15.02 -1.91 -31.25
N ASP A 333 15.87 -1.58 -32.24
CA ASP A 333 15.71 -1.98 -33.64
C ASP A 333 14.36 -1.57 -34.25
N GLY A 334 13.79 -0.42 -33.81
CA GLY A 334 12.49 0.10 -34.23
C GLY A 334 11.27 -0.50 -33.55
N GLU A 335 11.48 -1.34 -32.54
CA GLU A 335 10.40 -1.96 -31.73
C GLU A 335 10.45 -1.51 -30.26
N ASP A 336 9.29 -1.32 -29.66
CA ASP A 336 9.16 -1.06 -28.23
C ASP A 336 9.38 -2.35 -27.44
N VAL A 337 10.40 -2.38 -26.60
CA VAL A 337 10.74 -3.52 -25.74
C VAL A 337 10.45 -3.20 -24.28
N PHE A 338 9.69 -4.08 -23.62
CA PHE A 338 9.43 -3.98 -22.18
C PHE A 338 10.59 -4.57 -21.38
N VAL A 339 11.28 -3.74 -20.61
CA VAL A 339 12.43 -4.12 -19.79
C VAL A 339 12.05 -4.18 -18.33
N ILE A 340 12.53 -5.20 -17.60
CA ILE A 340 12.32 -5.41 -16.17
C ILE A 340 13.68 -5.38 -15.46
N ASN A 341 13.99 -4.26 -14.82
CA ASN A 341 15.18 -4.06 -13.99
C ASN A 341 14.93 -4.59 -12.56
N ALA A 342 14.85 -5.91 -12.41
CA ALA A 342 14.43 -6.56 -11.16
C ALA A 342 15.33 -6.20 -9.97
N GLN A 343 16.62 -5.92 -10.21
CA GLN A 343 17.59 -5.48 -9.21
C GLN A 343 17.15 -4.22 -8.43
N ASN A 344 16.37 -3.35 -9.07
CA ASN A 344 15.87 -2.13 -8.44
C ASN A 344 14.65 -2.37 -7.51
N CYS A 345 14.07 -3.58 -7.53
CA CYS A 345 12.84 -3.86 -6.81
C CYS A 345 13.05 -3.85 -5.29
N PHE A 346 12.27 -3.06 -4.57
CA PHE A 346 12.22 -3.06 -3.10
C PHE A 346 10.88 -3.59 -2.56
N HIS A 347 10.25 -4.47 -3.27
CA HIS A 347 9.11 -5.29 -2.85
C HIS A 347 7.87 -4.49 -2.40
N CYS A 348 7.61 -3.34 -3.00
CA CYS A 348 6.43 -2.52 -2.66
C CYS A 348 5.10 -3.13 -3.13
N LYS A 349 5.14 -4.04 -4.11
CA LYS A 349 3.99 -4.77 -4.68
C LYS A 349 2.98 -3.90 -5.45
N THR A 350 3.33 -2.66 -5.76
CA THR A 350 2.43 -1.76 -6.50
C THR A 350 2.07 -2.30 -7.88
N CYS A 351 3.01 -2.94 -8.58
CA CYS A 351 2.78 -3.56 -9.88
C CYS A 351 1.73 -4.68 -9.83
N ASP A 352 1.82 -5.55 -8.85
CA ASP A 352 0.85 -6.64 -8.61
C ASP A 352 -0.57 -6.13 -8.27
N ILE A 353 -0.68 -4.87 -7.81
CA ILE A 353 -1.95 -4.24 -7.45
C ILE A 353 -2.50 -3.39 -8.59
N LYS A 354 -1.65 -2.55 -9.21
CA LYS A 354 -2.07 -1.45 -10.09
C LYS A 354 -2.02 -1.77 -11.57
N ASP A 355 -1.33 -2.83 -11.97
CA ASP A 355 -1.30 -3.23 -13.38
C ASP A 355 -2.73 -3.40 -13.92
N PRO A 356 -3.12 -2.68 -15.00
CA PRO A 356 -4.51 -2.64 -15.48
C PRO A 356 -5.02 -4.00 -15.91
N ASN A 357 -4.12 -4.87 -16.36
CA ASN A 357 -4.46 -6.21 -16.84
C ASN A 357 -4.26 -7.30 -15.77
N GLN A 358 -3.76 -6.95 -14.59
CA GLN A 358 -3.33 -7.91 -13.55
C GLN A 358 -2.39 -8.98 -14.12
N ASN A 359 -1.53 -8.54 -15.03
CA ASN A 359 -0.59 -9.34 -15.79
C ASN A 359 0.75 -9.54 -15.07
N ILE A 360 1.12 -8.60 -14.19
CA ILE A 360 2.34 -8.66 -13.39
C ILE A 360 2.03 -9.27 -12.02
N ASN A 361 2.70 -10.36 -11.69
CA ASN A 361 2.59 -11.04 -10.40
C ASN A 361 3.93 -10.98 -9.66
N TRP A 362 3.94 -10.34 -8.50
CA TRP A 362 5.09 -10.37 -7.60
C TRP A 362 5.11 -11.69 -6.82
N VAL A 363 6.23 -12.39 -6.84
CA VAL A 363 6.50 -13.57 -6.01
C VAL A 363 7.71 -13.28 -5.11
N PRO A 364 7.87 -13.96 -3.95
CA PRO A 364 9.06 -13.78 -3.14
C PRO A 364 10.33 -14.14 -3.93
N PRO A 365 11.36 -13.29 -3.90
CA PRO A 365 12.69 -13.65 -4.37
C PRO A 365 13.36 -14.62 -3.39
N GLN A 366 14.64 -14.90 -3.59
CA GLN A 366 15.45 -15.64 -2.65
C GLN A 366 15.44 -14.98 -1.26
N GLY A 367 15.52 -15.77 -0.19
CA GLY A 367 15.46 -15.26 1.17
C GLY A 367 16.68 -14.41 1.54
N GLY A 368 16.45 -13.33 2.27
CA GLY A 368 17.50 -12.39 2.70
C GLY A 368 17.73 -11.22 1.74
N GLU A 369 17.04 -11.20 0.61
CA GLU A 369 17.18 -10.17 -0.43
C GLU A 369 16.12 -9.07 -0.34
N GLY A 370 16.33 -8.02 -1.14
CA GLY A 370 15.48 -6.84 -1.18
C GLY A 370 16.05 -5.64 -0.44
N PRO A 371 15.20 -4.69 -0.04
CA PRO A 371 15.64 -3.45 0.59
C PRO A 371 16.06 -3.66 2.05
N VAL A 372 17.00 -2.83 2.48
CA VAL A 372 17.40 -2.69 3.88
C VAL A 372 17.05 -1.28 4.34
N TYR A 373 16.09 -1.15 5.25
CA TYR A 373 15.57 0.13 5.73
C TYR A 373 16.01 0.38 7.19
N PRO A 374 17.19 0.90 7.46
CA PRO A 374 17.55 1.29 8.82
C PRO A 374 16.65 2.45 9.28
N ASN A 375 16.07 2.32 10.46
CA ASN A 375 15.18 3.33 11.06
C ASN A 375 13.95 3.72 10.21
N MET A 376 13.44 2.79 9.43
CA MET A 376 12.27 3.02 8.57
C MET A 376 11.13 2.03 8.84
#